data_671a87fd8df88ef4cb24289105a9e388
#
_entry.id   671a87fd8df88ef4cb24289105a9e388
#
_cell.length_a   1.000
_cell.length_b   1.000
_cell.length_c   1.000
_cell.angle_alpha   90.00
_cell.angle_beta   90.00
_cell.angle_gamma   90.00
#
_symmetry.space_group_name_H-M   'P 1'
#
loop_
_entity.id
_entity.type
_entity.pdbx_description
1 polymer ?
#
loop_
_entity_poly.entity_id
_entity_poly.type
_entity_poly.pdbx_seq_one_letter_code
_entity_poly.pdbx_strand_id
1 'polypeptide(L)'
;GVWVRDSTAGIGTVTYYDPQTGVMAALGHPITDVDTGEIMPILRGEAVAATVTKIYTSKAGSTGSTCCYFLQQPLRALTENDNAGVFGRYSCSLKGMRTYPVATAQQVENGDCQVLTTVDGDNTPRLYKAKIIHISYRGGSGEKNMIVRITDPVLLAKTGGIVQGMSGSPILQNGRLVGALTHVIVDSPRRGYAIFAESMLAASDAVAKDTRWKNITKNSEQVLQNASENGKI
;
A
#
# COMPACT_ATOMS: atom_id res chain seq x y z
N GLY A 1 -0.54 2.90 -36.00
CA GLY A 1 0.42 2.43 -35.00
C GLY A 1 -0.29 1.73 -33.87
N VAL A 2 0.38 0.79 -33.24
CA VAL A 2 -0.09 0.09 -32.05
C VAL A 2 0.74 0.58 -30.88
N TRP A 3 0.09 1.06 -29.82
CA TRP A 3 0.75 1.34 -28.54
C TRP A 3 0.78 0.06 -27.71
N VAL A 4 1.98 -0.37 -27.30
CA VAL A 4 2.16 -1.51 -26.39
C VAL A 4 2.84 -0.99 -25.14
N ARG A 5 2.20 -1.19 -23.99
CA ARG A 5 2.79 -0.92 -22.66
C ARG A 5 3.07 -2.28 -22.02
N ASP A 6 4.34 -2.63 -21.88
CA ASP A 6 4.78 -3.94 -21.36
C ASP A 6 5.16 -3.90 -19.87
N SER A 7 5.35 -2.72 -19.29
CA SER A 7 5.66 -2.56 -17.86
C SER A 7 5.10 -1.27 -17.29
N THR A 8 4.73 -1.32 -16.01
CA THR A 8 4.30 -0.15 -15.22
C THR A 8 5.02 -0.19 -13.87
N ALA A 9 5.51 0.96 -13.41
CA ALA A 9 6.12 1.12 -12.12
C ALA A 9 5.43 2.26 -11.34
N GLY A 10 5.34 2.12 -10.03
CA GLY A 10 4.77 3.13 -9.15
C GLY A 10 5.40 3.10 -7.76
N ILE A 11 5.23 4.17 -7.00
CA ILE A 11 5.66 4.28 -5.61
C ILE A 11 4.42 4.20 -4.71
N GLY A 12 4.50 3.40 -3.65
CA GLY A 12 3.45 3.27 -2.67
C GLY A 12 3.93 2.64 -1.39
N THR A 13 3.01 2.35 -0.49
CA THR A 13 3.31 1.79 0.82
C THR A 13 2.65 0.41 0.96
N VAL A 14 3.39 -0.54 1.51
CA VAL A 14 2.82 -1.80 1.99
C VAL A 14 2.02 -1.50 3.24
N THR A 15 0.73 -1.87 3.24
CA THR A 15 -0.18 -1.60 4.33
C THR A 15 0.02 -2.57 5.48
N TYR A 16 0.08 -3.85 5.17
CA TYR A 16 0.30 -4.91 6.17
C TYR A 16 0.85 -6.20 5.55
N TYR A 17 1.37 -7.04 6.43
CA TYR A 17 1.64 -8.45 6.20
C TYR A 17 0.71 -9.24 7.09
N ASP A 18 -0.03 -10.18 6.51
CA ASP A 18 -0.90 -11.08 7.28
C ASP A 18 -0.15 -12.37 7.63
N PRO A 19 0.17 -12.59 8.92
CA PRO A 19 0.93 -13.77 9.34
C PRO A 19 0.15 -15.08 9.21
N GLN A 20 -1.18 -15.03 9.09
CA GLN A 20 -2.01 -16.23 8.99
C GLN A 20 -2.05 -16.76 7.55
N THR A 21 -2.14 -15.87 6.58
CA THR A 21 -2.30 -16.24 5.17
C THR A 21 -1.00 -16.14 4.36
N GLY A 22 0.00 -15.41 4.86
CA GLY A 22 1.22 -15.11 4.11
C GLY A 22 0.99 -14.10 2.98
N VAL A 23 -0.11 -13.36 3.01
CA VAL A 23 -0.43 -12.32 2.03
C VAL A 23 0.06 -10.97 2.54
N MET A 24 0.61 -10.15 1.65
CA MET A 24 0.81 -8.72 1.88
C MET A 24 -0.19 -7.92 1.06
N ALA A 25 -0.62 -6.79 1.60
CA ALA A 25 -1.48 -5.84 0.93
C ALA A 25 -0.83 -4.46 0.86
N ALA A 26 -1.02 -3.76 -0.24
CA ALA A 26 -0.45 -2.44 -0.49
C ALA A 26 -1.43 -1.50 -1.21
N LEU A 27 -1.16 -0.20 -1.18
CA LEU A 27 -1.84 0.89 -1.88
C LEU A 27 -3.25 1.22 -1.39
N GLY A 28 -4.11 0.22 -1.14
CA GLY A 28 -5.52 0.44 -0.79
C GLY A 28 -6.40 0.91 -1.96
N HIS A 29 -5.86 0.92 -3.16
CA HIS A 29 -6.54 1.23 -4.43
C HIS A 29 -5.88 0.46 -5.59
N PRO A 30 -6.58 0.25 -6.70
CA PRO A 30 -6.00 -0.44 -7.86
C PRO A 30 -4.90 0.40 -8.53
N ILE A 31 -4.04 -0.30 -9.26
CA ILE A 31 -3.24 0.29 -10.33
C ILE A 31 -4.11 0.28 -11.58
N THR A 32 -4.34 1.45 -12.15
CA THR A 32 -5.16 1.62 -13.34
C THR A 32 -4.33 2.10 -14.51
N ASP A 33 -4.76 1.77 -15.71
CA ASP A 33 -4.22 2.35 -16.93
C ASP A 33 -4.59 3.83 -17.01
N VAL A 34 -3.61 4.68 -17.31
CA VAL A 34 -3.79 6.15 -17.28
C VAL A 34 -4.72 6.65 -18.41
N ASP A 35 -4.74 5.93 -19.52
CA ASP A 35 -5.48 6.35 -20.71
C ASP A 35 -6.93 5.85 -20.68
N THR A 36 -7.16 4.63 -20.15
CA THR A 36 -8.49 4.01 -20.12
C THR A 36 -9.16 4.08 -18.75
N GLY A 37 -8.40 4.25 -17.67
CA GLY A 37 -8.89 4.18 -16.28
C GLY A 37 -9.25 2.76 -15.82
N GLU A 38 -9.05 1.75 -16.65
CA GLU A 38 -9.33 0.36 -16.30
C GLU A 38 -8.29 -0.21 -15.36
N ILE A 39 -8.72 -1.14 -14.51
CA ILE A 39 -7.80 -1.86 -13.60
C ILE A 39 -6.85 -2.72 -14.45
N MET A 40 -5.55 -2.52 -14.25
CA MET A 40 -4.54 -3.29 -14.97
C MET A 40 -4.44 -4.71 -14.41
N PRO A 41 -4.67 -5.76 -15.23
CA PRO A 41 -4.43 -7.11 -14.79
C PRO A 41 -2.92 -7.32 -14.55
N ILE A 42 -2.56 -7.89 -13.40
CA ILE A 42 -1.17 -8.26 -13.12
C ILE A 42 -0.95 -9.70 -13.57
N LEU A 43 -0.18 -9.86 -14.64
CA LEU A 43 0.34 -11.18 -15.04
C LEU A 43 1.58 -11.53 -14.20
N ARG A 44 2.45 -10.56 -14.00
CA ARG A 44 3.66 -10.68 -13.19
C ARG A 44 4.03 -9.30 -12.64
N GLY A 45 4.19 -9.18 -11.34
CA GLY A 45 4.58 -7.95 -10.67
C GLY A 45 5.57 -8.21 -9.55
N GLU A 46 6.36 -7.20 -9.21
CA GLU A 46 7.33 -7.27 -8.12
C GLU A 46 7.21 -6.02 -7.23
N ALA A 47 7.22 -6.23 -5.92
CA ALA A 47 7.44 -5.16 -4.96
C ALA A 47 8.94 -5.11 -4.63
N VAL A 48 9.53 -3.94 -4.76
CA VAL A 48 10.93 -3.68 -4.41
C VAL A 48 11.01 -2.66 -3.29
N ALA A 49 12.02 -2.78 -2.43
CA ALA A 49 12.24 -1.76 -1.40
C ALA A 49 12.67 -0.45 -2.06
N ALA A 50 12.17 0.66 -1.51
CA ALA A 50 12.49 1.99 -1.98
C ALA A 50 13.01 2.84 -0.82
N THR A 51 14.07 3.61 -1.08
CA THR A 51 14.60 4.58 -0.12
C THR A 51 14.19 5.99 -0.54
N VAL A 52 13.53 6.70 0.38
CA VAL A 52 13.12 8.09 0.17
C VAL A 52 14.35 8.98 0.10
N THR A 53 14.52 9.70 -1.00
CA THR A 53 15.65 10.64 -1.20
C THR A 53 15.21 12.09 -1.12
N LYS A 54 14.00 12.40 -1.54
CA LYS A 54 13.46 13.76 -1.56
C LYS A 54 11.94 13.73 -1.54
N ILE A 55 11.35 14.78 -0.98
CA ILE A 55 9.91 15.02 -1.02
C ILE A 55 9.66 16.36 -1.70
N TYR A 56 8.79 16.36 -2.70
CA TYR A 56 8.16 17.57 -3.21
C TYR A 56 6.86 17.80 -2.43
N THR A 57 6.76 18.96 -1.80
CA THR A 57 5.62 19.26 -0.90
C THR A 57 4.32 19.44 -1.65
N SER A 58 3.24 18.93 -1.07
CA SER A 58 1.86 19.20 -1.52
C SER A 58 1.43 20.62 -1.21
N LYS A 59 0.68 21.22 -2.15
CA LYS A 59 0.00 22.51 -2.00
C LYS A 59 -1.39 22.41 -2.60
N ALA A 60 -2.30 23.30 -2.22
CA ALA A 60 -3.63 23.34 -2.84
C ALA A 60 -3.50 23.47 -4.38
N GLY A 61 -4.18 22.60 -5.09
CA GLY A 61 -4.13 22.49 -6.55
C GLY A 61 -2.92 21.74 -7.12
N SER A 62 -1.99 21.26 -6.27
CA SER A 62 -0.82 20.51 -6.72
C SER A 62 -0.44 19.44 -5.71
N THR A 63 -0.50 18.19 -6.13
CA THR A 63 -0.03 17.06 -5.31
C THR A 63 1.48 17.02 -5.26
N GLY A 64 2.03 16.85 -4.06
CA GLY A 64 3.44 16.56 -3.89
C GLY A 64 3.77 15.10 -4.23
N SER A 65 5.04 14.77 -4.27
CA SER A 65 5.51 13.43 -4.56
C SER A 65 6.75 13.06 -3.77
N THR A 66 6.91 11.78 -3.52
CA THR A 66 8.11 11.19 -2.92
C THR A 66 9.03 10.72 -4.03
N CYS A 67 10.28 11.18 -4.02
CA CYS A 67 11.33 10.62 -4.86
C CYS A 67 12.05 9.51 -4.11
N CYS A 68 12.24 8.39 -4.78
CA CYS A 68 12.91 7.22 -4.21
C CYS A 68 13.92 6.67 -5.20
N TYR A 69 14.96 6.00 -4.69
CA TYR A 69 15.66 5.01 -5.49
C TYR A 69 15.23 3.60 -5.06
N PHE A 70 15.16 2.69 -6.02
CA PHE A 70 14.73 1.32 -5.81
C PHE A 70 15.94 0.43 -5.56
N LEU A 71 15.83 -0.46 -4.57
CA LEU A 71 16.81 -1.51 -4.36
C LEU A 71 16.61 -2.60 -5.42
N GLN A 72 17.71 -3.15 -5.94
CA GLN A 72 17.65 -4.13 -7.04
C GLN A 72 17.07 -5.50 -6.63
N GLN A 73 16.97 -5.76 -5.33
CA GLN A 73 16.43 -7.04 -4.86
C GLN A 73 14.91 -6.93 -4.70
N PRO A 74 14.14 -7.74 -5.43
CA PRO A 74 12.71 -7.78 -5.27
C PRO A 74 12.36 -8.28 -3.86
N LEU A 75 11.51 -7.55 -3.16
CA LEU A 75 11.00 -7.97 -1.88
C LEU A 75 10.03 -9.14 -2.06
N ARG A 76 9.15 -9.06 -3.08
CA ARG A 76 8.01 -9.98 -3.20
C ARG A 76 7.37 -9.97 -4.58
N ALA A 77 6.73 -11.10 -4.92
CA ALA A 77 5.87 -11.19 -6.08
C ALA A 77 4.50 -10.59 -5.79
N LEU A 78 4.06 -9.71 -6.68
CA LEU A 78 2.69 -9.18 -6.73
C LEU A 78 1.87 -10.01 -7.72
N THR A 79 0.60 -10.19 -7.43
CA THR A 79 -0.18 -11.21 -8.12
C THR A 79 -1.62 -10.88 -8.34
N GLU A 80 -2.14 -9.94 -7.58
CA GLU A 80 -3.51 -9.49 -7.73
C GLU A 80 -3.54 -7.97 -7.61
N ASN A 81 -4.36 -7.36 -8.46
CA ASN A 81 -4.67 -5.93 -8.47
C ASN A 81 -6.17 -5.79 -8.58
N ASP A 82 -6.79 -5.34 -7.50
CA ASP A 82 -8.24 -5.17 -7.43
C ASP A 82 -8.63 -3.82 -6.80
N ASN A 83 -9.93 -3.58 -6.64
CA ASN A 83 -10.46 -2.34 -6.08
C ASN A 83 -9.98 -2.02 -4.65
N ALA A 84 -9.51 -3.02 -3.90
CA ALA A 84 -9.04 -2.86 -2.52
C ALA A 84 -7.52 -2.69 -2.43
N GLY A 85 -6.80 -2.80 -3.54
CA GLY A 85 -5.35 -2.61 -3.57
C GLY A 85 -4.60 -3.63 -4.41
N VAL A 86 -3.30 -3.71 -4.13
CA VAL A 86 -2.40 -4.66 -4.76
C VAL A 86 -1.95 -5.67 -3.72
N PHE A 87 -2.01 -6.95 -4.09
CA PHE A 87 -1.72 -8.06 -3.20
C PHE A 87 -0.62 -8.95 -3.72
N GLY A 88 0.10 -9.56 -2.80
CA GLY A 88 1.16 -10.50 -3.12
C GLY A 88 1.46 -11.41 -1.94
N ARG A 89 2.37 -12.36 -2.13
CA ARG A 89 2.84 -13.21 -1.05
C ARG A 89 4.22 -12.79 -0.58
N TYR A 90 4.45 -12.90 0.72
CA TYR A 90 5.76 -12.63 1.29
C TYR A 90 6.39 -13.90 1.88
N SER A 91 7.71 -13.95 1.94
CA SER A 91 8.50 -15.07 2.47
C SER A 91 9.52 -14.64 3.52
N CYS A 92 9.38 -13.43 4.10
CA CYS A 92 10.28 -12.99 5.17
C CYS A 92 9.76 -13.37 6.55
N SER A 93 10.68 -13.50 7.52
CA SER A 93 10.30 -13.67 8.91
C SER A 93 9.69 -12.38 9.45
N LEU A 94 8.51 -12.47 10.06
CA LEU A 94 7.85 -11.37 10.77
C LEU A 94 8.22 -11.34 12.26
N LYS A 95 9.20 -12.13 12.69
CA LYS A 95 9.62 -12.22 14.10
C LYS A 95 10.05 -10.85 14.61
N GLY A 96 9.46 -10.41 15.71
CA GLY A 96 9.74 -9.11 16.33
C GLY A 96 8.98 -7.94 15.70
N MET A 97 8.20 -8.13 14.65
CA MET A 97 7.32 -7.09 14.11
C MET A 97 6.10 -6.90 15.02
N ARG A 98 5.67 -5.65 15.13
CA ARG A 98 4.47 -5.31 15.91
C ARG A 98 3.22 -5.71 15.13
N THR A 99 2.31 -6.41 15.80
CA THR A 99 1.02 -6.80 15.24
C THR A 99 -0.10 -5.89 15.74
N TYR A 100 -1.11 -5.70 14.91
CA TYR A 100 -2.30 -4.93 15.24
C TYR A 100 -3.54 -5.75 14.86
N PRO A 101 -4.55 -5.84 15.73
CA PRO A 101 -5.83 -6.40 15.34
C PRO A 101 -6.49 -5.49 14.29
N VAL A 102 -7.17 -6.10 13.32
CA VAL A 102 -7.94 -5.35 12.32
C VAL A 102 -9.29 -4.98 12.91
N ALA A 103 -9.72 -3.73 12.71
CA ALA A 103 -11.04 -3.26 13.07
C ALA A 103 -12.05 -3.60 11.96
N THR A 104 -13.28 -3.93 12.34
CA THR A 104 -14.40 -3.91 11.40
C THR A 104 -14.78 -2.48 11.06
N ALA A 105 -15.47 -2.27 9.93
CA ALA A 105 -15.90 -0.94 9.51
C ALA A 105 -16.73 -0.23 10.59
N GLN A 106 -17.59 -0.98 11.31
CA GLN A 106 -18.45 -0.46 12.39
C GLN A 106 -17.67 -0.02 13.64
N GLN A 107 -16.43 -0.48 13.80
CA GLN A 107 -15.55 -0.08 14.92
C GLN A 107 -14.74 1.18 14.62
N VAL A 108 -14.82 1.69 13.38
CA VAL A 108 -14.13 2.91 12.98
C VAL A 108 -14.97 4.12 13.36
N GLU A 109 -14.36 5.11 13.99
CA GLU A 109 -15.03 6.29 14.49
C GLU A 109 -14.41 7.58 13.94
N ASN A 110 -15.22 8.64 13.82
CA ASN A 110 -14.67 9.98 13.59
C ASN A 110 -13.87 10.41 14.83
N GLY A 111 -12.69 10.96 14.63
CA GLY A 111 -11.82 11.38 15.73
C GLY A 111 -10.34 11.15 15.46
N ASP A 112 -9.56 11.17 16.54
CA ASP A 112 -8.11 11.04 16.46
C ASP A 112 -7.68 9.66 15.97
N CYS A 113 -6.67 9.65 15.10
CA CYS A 113 -6.02 8.46 14.60
C CYS A 113 -4.55 8.76 14.31
N GLN A 114 -3.81 7.78 13.86
CA GLN A 114 -2.42 7.92 13.46
C GLN A 114 -2.21 7.28 12.08
N VAL A 115 -1.36 7.89 11.27
CA VAL A 115 -0.91 7.35 9.98
C VAL A 115 0.53 6.90 10.13
N LEU A 116 0.81 5.65 9.78
CA LEU A 116 2.17 5.11 9.74
C LEU A 116 2.74 5.31 8.34
N THR A 117 3.79 6.10 8.21
CA THR A 117 4.40 6.38 6.91
C THR A 117 5.88 6.69 7.04
N THR A 118 6.61 6.57 5.94
CA THR A 118 8.03 6.88 5.82
C THR A 118 8.21 8.10 4.96
N VAL A 119 8.76 9.16 5.53
CA VAL A 119 9.00 10.44 4.84
C VAL A 119 10.45 10.95 5.02
N ASP A 120 11.29 10.13 5.61
CA ASP A 120 12.70 10.44 5.86
C ASP A 120 13.61 9.45 5.15
N GLY A 121 14.80 9.92 4.76
CA GLY A 121 15.80 9.09 4.09
C GLY A 121 16.42 7.98 4.95
N ASP A 122 16.11 7.94 6.26
CA ASP A 122 16.49 6.85 7.16
C ASP A 122 15.59 5.59 7.02
N ASN A 123 14.58 5.66 6.16
CA ASN A 123 13.63 4.59 5.88
C ASN A 123 12.88 4.04 7.12
N THR A 124 12.81 4.82 8.18
CA THR A 124 12.12 4.42 9.40
C THR A 124 10.65 4.84 9.35
N PRO A 125 9.69 3.89 9.35
CA PRO A 125 8.27 4.23 9.46
C PRO A 125 7.97 4.89 10.80
N ARG A 126 7.23 6.00 10.78
CA ARG A 126 6.82 6.74 11.98
C ARG A 126 5.32 6.98 11.99
N LEU A 127 4.76 7.01 13.20
CA LEU A 127 3.36 7.34 13.45
C LEU A 127 3.19 8.85 13.51
N TYR A 128 2.30 9.38 12.68
CA TYR A 128 1.95 10.80 12.63
C TYR A 128 0.49 11.01 12.98
N LYS A 129 0.19 12.07 13.72
CA LYS A 129 -1.17 12.42 14.15
C LYS A 129 -2.05 12.78 12.95
N ALA A 130 -3.26 12.26 12.97
CA ALA A 130 -4.31 12.53 11.99
C ALA A 130 -5.69 12.45 12.64
N LYS A 131 -6.73 12.79 11.89
CA LYS A 131 -8.13 12.63 12.29
C LYS A 131 -8.94 12.01 11.16
N ILE A 132 -9.76 11.03 11.48
CA ILE A 132 -10.86 10.60 10.62
C ILE A 132 -11.96 11.64 10.77
N ILE A 133 -12.31 12.33 9.68
CA ILE A 133 -13.27 13.43 9.69
C ILE A 133 -14.59 13.10 8.99
N HIS A 134 -14.64 12.01 8.26
CA HIS A 134 -15.84 11.50 7.60
C HIS A 134 -15.72 10.01 7.38
N ILE A 135 -16.83 9.29 7.55
CA ILE A 135 -16.94 7.84 7.28
C ILE A 135 -18.18 7.62 6.42
N SER A 136 -18.04 6.83 5.36
CA SER A 136 -19.11 6.40 4.48
C SER A 136 -19.17 4.87 4.42
N TYR A 137 -20.27 4.31 4.85
CA TYR A 137 -20.53 2.86 4.78
C TYR A 137 -21.25 2.45 3.47
N ARG A 138 -21.64 3.43 2.63
CA ARG A 138 -22.46 3.21 1.42
C ARG A 138 -21.65 2.81 0.20
N GLY A 139 -20.35 2.82 0.25
CA GLY A 139 -19.44 2.68 -0.90
C GLY A 139 -19.03 1.24 -1.24
N GLY A 140 -19.58 0.21 -0.64
CA GLY A 140 -19.13 -1.17 -0.88
C GLY A 140 -17.64 -1.35 -0.56
N SER A 141 -16.92 -2.17 -1.31
CA SER A 141 -15.46 -2.36 -1.23
C SER A 141 -14.63 -1.21 -1.83
N GLY A 142 -15.21 -0.02 -1.97
CA GLY A 142 -14.55 1.12 -2.63
C GLY A 142 -13.44 1.75 -1.79
N GLU A 143 -12.48 2.34 -2.46
CA GLU A 143 -11.25 2.97 -1.95
C GLU A 143 -11.46 4.32 -1.21
N LYS A 144 -12.70 4.78 -1.06
CA LYS A 144 -13.07 6.12 -0.53
C LYS A 144 -14.08 6.02 0.62
N ASN A 145 -13.86 5.07 1.53
CA ASN A 145 -14.76 4.86 2.67
C ASN A 145 -14.59 5.93 3.76
N MET A 146 -13.42 6.54 3.87
CA MET A 146 -13.11 7.54 4.89
C MET A 146 -12.45 8.76 4.28
N ILE A 147 -12.60 9.92 4.97
CA ILE A 147 -11.74 11.08 4.76
C ILE A 147 -10.88 11.27 6.00
N VAL A 148 -9.57 11.29 5.79
CA VAL A 148 -8.56 11.47 6.83
C VAL A 148 -7.88 12.83 6.64
N ARG A 149 -7.68 13.56 7.73
CA ARG A 149 -6.96 14.83 7.76
C ARG A 149 -5.68 14.69 8.58
N ILE A 150 -4.55 14.98 7.97
CA ILE A 150 -3.25 15.06 8.66
C ILE A 150 -3.25 16.28 9.57
N THR A 151 -2.87 16.08 10.83
CA THR A 151 -2.79 17.13 11.86
C THR A 151 -1.40 17.25 12.47
N ASP A 152 -0.52 16.29 12.17
CA ASP A 152 0.84 16.27 12.71
C ASP A 152 1.69 17.40 12.14
N PRO A 153 2.23 18.31 12.99
CA PRO A 153 2.98 19.47 12.53
C PRO A 153 4.32 19.07 11.88
N VAL A 154 4.94 17.98 12.33
CA VAL A 154 6.22 17.51 11.77
C VAL A 154 6.00 16.97 10.36
N LEU A 155 4.98 16.13 10.15
CA LEU A 155 4.64 15.61 8.82
C LEU A 155 4.27 16.77 7.89
N LEU A 156 3.42 17.70 8.34
CA LEU A 156 2.98 18.83 7.53
C LEU A 156 4.15 19.76 7.15
N ALA A 157 5.12 19.98 8.04
CA ALA A 157 6.31 20.77 7.72
C ALA A 157 7.16 20.11 6.62
N LYS A 158 7.21 18.77 6.58
CA LYS A 158 8.00 18.01 5.59
C LYS A 158 7.30 17.86 4.25
N THR A 159 6.00 17.60 4.27
CA THR A 159 5.26 17.16 3.08
C THR A 159 4.19 18.15 2.61
N GLY A 160 3.82 19.12 3.43
CA GLY A 160 2.70 20.04 3.18
C GLY A 160 1.31 19.37 3.31
N GLY A 161 1.26 18.05 3.32
CA GLY A 161 0.06 17.23 3.35
C GLY A 161 0.35 15.80 2.91
N ILE A 162 -0.65 15.15 2.34
CA ILE A 162 -0.50 13.82 1.75
C ILE A 162 0.19 13.98 0.40
N VAL A 163 1.23 13.17 0.14
CA VAL A 163 2.01 13.17 -1.10
C VAL A 163 1.90 11.82 -1.81
N GLN A 164 2.17 11.80 -3.10
CA GLN A 164 2.28 10.54 -3.86
C GLN A 164 3.38 9.66 -3.26
N GLY A 165 3.08 8.36 -3.08
CA GLY A 165 3.90 7.42 -2.34
C GLY A 165 3.32 7.06 -0.96
N MET A 166 2.46 7.91 -0.38
CA MET A 166 1.76 7.60 0.88
C MET A 166 0.54 6.69 0.70
N SER A 167 0.10 6.41 -0.53
CA SER A 167 -0.95 5.40 -0.79
C SER A 167 -0.58 4.06 -0.17
N GLY A 168 -1.48 3.45 0.58
CA GLY A 168 -1.24 2.26 1.38
C GLY A 168 -0.78 2.53 2.81
N SER A 169 -0.44 3.75 3.19
CA SER A 169 -0.01 4.06 4.57
C SER A 169 -1.08 3.62 5.57
N PRO A 170 -0.76 2.71 6.53
CA PRO A 170 -1.71 2.20 7.51
C PRO A 170 -2.26 3.30 8.41
N ILE A 171 -3.54 3.21 8.72
CA ILE A 171 -4.24 4.10 9.66
C ILE A 171 -4.55 3.30 10.91
N LEU A 172 -4.08 3.79 12.05
CA LEU A 172 -4.29 3.19 13.36
C LEU A 172 -5.21 4.06 14.22
N GLN A 173 -6.21 3.44 14.82
CA GLN A 173 -7.12 4.06 15.79
C GLN A 173 -7.35 3.09 16.94
N ASN A 174 -7.24 3.56 18.17
CA ASN A 174 -7.48 2.76 19.38
C ASN A 174 -6.69 1.44 19.42
N GLY A 175 -5.44 1.45 18.89
CA GLY A 175 -4.57 0.27 18.85
C GLY A 175 -4.94 -0.76 17.79
N ARG A 176 -5.83 -0.44 16.84
CA ARG A 176 -6.29 -1.31 15.75
C ARG A 176 -5.92 -0.74 14.40
N LEU A 177 -5.67 -1.60 13.42
CA LEU A 177 -5.61 -1.22 12.01
C LEU A 177 -7.03 -0.98 11.50
N VAL A 178 -7.35 0.27 11.15
CA VAL A 178 -8.69 0.67 10.71
C VAL A 178 -8.78 0.89 9.19
N GLY A 179 -7.65 1.14 8.53
CA GLY A 179 -7.65 1.37 7.08
C GLY A 179 -6.28 1.73 6.54
N ALA A 180 -6.28 2.17 5.29
CA ALA A 180 -5.10 2.66 4.58
C ALA A 180 -5.44 3.93 3.80
N LEU A 181 -4.50 4.89 3.74
CA LEU A 181 -4.61 6.04 2.85
C LEU A 181 -4.64 5.57 1.39
N THR A 182 -5.48 6.18 0.56
CA THR A 182 -5.58 5.87 -0.86
C THR A 182 -5.19 7.05 -1.74
N HIS A 183 -5.96 8.12 -1.72
CA HIS A 183 -5.77 9.28 -2.60
C HIS A 183 -5.76 10.58 -1.82
N VAL A 184 -4.93 11.53 -2.26
CA VAL A 184 -4.95 12.90 -1.76
C VAL A 184 -6.12 13.68 -2.38
N ILE A 185 -6.72 14.60 -1.61
CA ILE A 185 -7.68 15.58 -2.13
C ILE A 185 -6.88 16.79 -2.62
N VAL A 186 -6.79 16.96 -3.94
CA VAL A 186 -5.88 17.92 -4.59
C VAL A 186 -6.04 19.35 -4.09
N ASP A 187 -7.28 19.81 -3.93
CA ASP A 187 -7.56 21.17 -3.45
C ASP A 187 -7.34 21.35 -1.94
N SER A 188 -7.15 20.25 -1.23
CA SER A 188 -6.93 20.25 0.21
C SER A 188 -5.98 19.13 0.61
N PRO A 189 -4.68 19.24 0.30
CA PRO A 189 -3.73 18.13 0.43
C PRO A 189 -3.49 17.64 1.85
N ARG A 190 -3.92 18.40 2.87
CA ARG A 190 -3.98 17.91 4.24
C ARG A 190 -5.04 16.82 4.44
N ARG A 191 -5.94 16.64 3.47
CA ARG A 191 -7.01 15.63 3.48
C ARG A 191 -6.80 14.61 2.38
N GLY A 192 -7.20 13.38 2.63
CA GLY A 192 -7.19 12.31 1.66
C GLY A 192 -8.27 11.29 1.94
N TYR A 193 -8.55 10.48 0.93
CA TYR A 193 -9.42 9.32 1.05
C TYR A 193 -8.67 8.14 1.68
N ALA A 194 -9.45 7.24 2.26
CA ALA A 194 -8.92 5.99 2.80
C ALA A 194 -9.96 4.87 2.66
N ILE A 195 -9.44 3.65 2.55
CA ILE A 195 -10.23 2.41 2.52
C ILE A 195 -10.26 1.79 3.91
N PHE A 196 -11.31 1.02 4.24
CA PHE A 196 -11.33 0.20 5.45
C PHE A 196 -10.34 -0.96 5.37
N ALA A 197 -9.66 -1.25 6.47
CA ALA A 197 -8.78 -2.41 6.58
C ALA A 197 -9.55 -3.73 6.40
N GLU A 198 -10.80 -3.80 6.85
CA GLU A 198 -11.69 -4.94 6.66
C GLU A 198 -11.90 -5.27 5.17
N SER A 199 -12.06 -4.25 4.32
CA SER A 199 -12.20 -4.45 2.87
C SER A 199 -10.93 -5.01 2.24
N MET A 200 -9.77 -4.49 2.64
CA MET A 200 -8.48 -5.02 2.19
C MET A 200 -8.24 -6.45 2.68
N LEU A 201 -8.65 -6.76 3.92
CA LEU A 201 -8.51 -8.11 4.48
C LEU A 201 -9.40 -9.11 3.74
N ALA A 202 -10.64 -8.75 3.42
CA ALA A 202 -11.55 -9.60 2.64
C ALA A 202 -10.97 -9.93 1.24
N ALA A 203 -10.33 -8.96 0.58
CA ALA A 203 -9.62 -9.18 -0.68
C ALA A 203 -8.39 -10.09 -0.48
N SER A 204 -7.59 -9.87 0.58
CA SER A 204 -6.47 -10.74 0.95
C SER A 204 -6.88 -12.20 1.14
N ASP A 205 -8.03 -12.44 1.79
CA ASP A 205 -8.55 -13.79 2.00
C ASP A 205 -8.92 -14.47 0.69
N ALA A 206 -9.44 -13.73 -0.28
CA ALA A 206 -9.72 -14.25 -1.62
C ALA A 206 -8.42 -14.67 -2.33
N VAL A 207 -7.38 -13.80 -2.27
CA VAL A 207 -6.04 -14.07 -2.80
C VAL A 207 -5.41 -15.29 -2.11
N ALA A 208 -5.56 -15.43 -0.80
CA ALA A 208 -5.01 -16.56 -0.03
C ALA A 208 -5.59 -17.90 -0.45
N LYS A 209 -6.87 -17.93 -0.85
CA LYS A 209 -7.59 -19.13 -1.30
C LYS A 209 -7.28 -19.51 -2.74
N ASP A 210 -6.71 -18.60 -3.54
CA ASP A 210 -6.40 -18.88 -4.93
C ASP A 210 -5.26 -19.92 -5.07
N THR A 211 -5.59 -21.05 -5.66
CA THR A 211 -4.66 -22.19 -5.83
C THR A 211 -3.66 -21.98 -6.96
N ARG A 212 -3.84 -21.01 -7.83
CA ARG A 212 -2.89 -20.67 -8.92
C ARG A 212 -1.47 -20.43 -8.37
N TRP A 213 -1.39 -20.01 -7.12
CA TRP A 213 -0.15 -19.75 -6.36
C TRP A 213 0.74 -20.95 -6.11
N LYS A 214 0.15 -22.11 -5.83
CA LYS A 214 0.92 -23.32 -5.52
C LYS A 214 1.85 -23.73 -6.64
N ASN A 215 1.56 -23.32 -7.86
CA ASN A 215 2.36 -23.64 -9.05
C ASN A 215 3.47 -22.59 -9.31
N ILE A 216 3.26 -21.32 -8.95
CA ILE A 216 4.26 -20.26 -9.16
C ILE A 216 5.42 -20.37 -8.16
N THR A 217 5.12 -20.68 -6.89
CA THR A 217 6.16 -20.89 -5.86
C THR A 217 7.02 -22.12 -6.16
N LYS A 218 6.44 -23.23 -6.62
CA LYS A 218 7.23 -24.40 -7.02
C LYS A 218 8.18 -24.11 -8.17
N ASN A 219 7.75 -23.34 -9.16
CA ASN A 219 8.59 -22.98 -10.31
C ASN A 219 9.72 -22.02 -9.93
N SER A 220 9.48 -21.05 -9.02
CA SER A 220 10.51 -20.12 -8.57
C SER A 220 11.54 -20.78 -7.64
N GLU A 221 11.12 -21.69 -6.77
CA GLU A 221 12.05 -22.49 -5.96
C GLU A 221 12.90 -23.43 -6.81
N GLN A 222 12.33 -24.04 -7.84
CA GLN A 222 13.04 -24.89 -8.79
C GLN A 222 14.06 -24.10 -9.65
N VAL A 223 13.73 -22.87 -10.04
CA VAL A 223 14.66 -21.99 -10.77
C VAL A 223 15.81 -21.55 -9.88
N LEU A 224 15.56 -21.24 -8.60
CA LEU A 224 16.59 -20.87 -7.62
C LEU A 224 17.51 -22.07 -7.27
N GLN A 225 16.95 -23.27 -7.10
CA GLN A 225 17.75 -24.50 -6.91
C GLN A 225 18.63 -24.79 -8.11
N ASN A 226 18.08 -24.75 -9.32
CA ASN A 226 18.84 -24.97 -10.55
C ASN A 226 19.94 -23.92 -10.78
N ALA A 227 19.74 -22.67 -10.34
CA ALA A 227 20.74 -21.61 -10.40
C ALA A 227 21.89 -21.84 -9.41
N SER A 228 21.57 -22.34 -8.20
CA SER A 228 22.57 -22.66 -7.16
C SER A 228 23.39 -23.92 -7.51
N GLU A 229 22.78 -24.92 -8.14
CA GLU A 229 23.45 -26.16 -8.57
C GLU A 229 24.34 -25.95 -9.79
N ASN A 230 24.07 -24.96 -10.65
CA ASN A 230 24.87 -24.68 -11.84
C ASN A 230 26.00 -23.64 -11.62
N GLY A 231 26.27 -23.22 -10.39
CA GLY A 231 27.45 -22.43 -10.02
C GLY A 231 27.57 -21.07 -10.71
N LYS A 232 26.45 -20.45 -11.11
CA LYS A 232 26.40 -19.13 -11.73
C LYS A 232 25.65 -18.15 -10.84
N ILE A 233 26.24 -17.82 -9.71
CA ILE A 233 26.07 -16.57 -8.98
C ILE A 233 27.42 -16.25 -8.34
#